data_0e95fff853faf89ca6404acb95468902
#
_entry.id   0e95fff853faf89ca6404acb95468902
#
_cell.length_a   1.000
_cell.length_b   1.000
_cell.length_c   1.000
_cell.angle_alpha   90.00
_cell.angle_beta   90.00
_cell.angle_gamma   90.00
#
_symmetry.space_group_name_H-M   'P 1'
#
loop_
_entity.id
_entity.type
_entity.pdbx_description
1 polymer ?
#
loop_
_entity_poly.entity_id
_entity_poly.type
_entity_poly.pdbx_seq_one_letter_code
_entity_poly.pdbx_strand_id
1 'polypeptide(L)' 'MLKVRPRLKELMKEKGITQAVLSEMTGIPQPSISRFDRNIQHLDWHVFTIAKALKVSVEDLFEIEE' A
#
# COMPACT_ATOMS: atom_id res chain seq x y z
N MET A 1 -10.05 11.68 -17.93
CA MET A 1 -9.73 11.92 -16.51
C MET A 1 -8.96 10.75 -15.93
N LEU A 2 -7.90 11.01 -15.22
CA LEU A 2 -7.07 9.97 -14.61
C LEU A 2 -7.83 9.32 -13.46
N LYS A 3 -7.87 7.99 -13.44
CA LYS A 3 -8.44 7.23 -12.33
C LYS A 3 -7.32 6.52 -11.60
N VAL A 4 -7.29 6.69 -10.29
CA VAL A 4 -6.27 6.09 -9.44
C VAL A 4 -6.95 5.28 -8.35
N ARG A 5 -6.56 4.01 -8.21
CA ARG A 5 -7.15 3.10 -7.24
C ARG A 5 -6.06 2.32 -6.52
N PRO A 6 -6.08 2.28 -5.17
CA PRO A 6 -5.07 1.51 -4.45
C PRO A 6 -5.15 0.02 -4.77
N ARG A 7 -3.98 -0.65 -4.78
CA ARG A 7 -3.91 -2.09 -5.01
C ARG A 7 -2.91 -2.76 -4.05
N LEU A 8 -2.84 -2.27 -2.82
CA LEU A 8 -1.88 -2.79 -1.85
C LEU A 8 -2.10 -4.26 -1.54
N LYS A 9 -3.34 -4.68 -1.35
CA LYS A 9 -3.67 -6.06 -1.03
C LYS A 9 -3.18 -7.02 -2.11
N GLU A 10 -3.40 -6.66 -3.36
CA GLU A 10 -2.94 -7.46 -4.49
C GLU A 10 -1.42 -7.54 -4.53
N LEU A 11 -0.76 -6.41 -4.33
CA LEU A 11 0.69 -6.34 -4.34
C LEU A 11 1.30 -7.17 -3.21
N MET A 12 0.72 -7.11 -2.01
CA MET A 12 1.16 -7.93 -0.88
C MET A 12 1.02 -9.41 -1.18
N LYS A 13 -0.08 -9.79 -1.82
CA LYS A 13 -0.31 -11.18 -2.20
C LYS A 13 0.76 -11.65 -3.19
N GLU A 14 1.07 -10.82 -4.18
CA GLU A 14 2.11 -11.14 -5.16
C GLU A 14 3.46 -11.35 -4.51
N LYS A 15 3.75 -10.60 -3.46
CA LYS A 15 5.04 -10.67 -2.76
C LYS A 15 5.04 -11.64 -1.59
N GLY A 16 3.92 -12.26 -1.29
CA GLY A 16 3.82 -13.21 -0.18
C GLY A 16 3.98 -12.57 1.19
N ILE A 17 3.56 -11.32 1.35
CA ILE A 17 3.69 -10.57 2.60
C ILE A 17 2.32 -10.40 3.24
N THR A 18 2.22 -10.73 4.54
CA THR A 18 0.98 -10.54 5.29
C THR A 18 0.89 -9.13 5.87
N GLN A 19 -0.33 -8.74 6.28
CA GLN A 19 -0.55 -7.46 6.92
C GLN A 19 0.27 -7.32 8.21
N ALA A 20 0.34 -8.38 9.00
CA ALA A 20 1.11 -8.37 10.24
C ALA A 20 2.59 -8.12 9.97
N VAL A 21 3.14 -8.80 8.98
CA VAL A 21 4.55 -8.63 8.61
C VAL A 21 4.80 -7.22 8.09
N LEU A 22 3.93 -6.71 7.23
CA LEU A 22 4.10 -5.36 6.69
C LEU A 22 3.99 -4.31 7.81
N SER A 23 3.08 -4.50 8.74
CA SER A 23 2.96 -3.62 9.90
C SER A 23 4.26 -3.59 10.71
N GLU A 24 4.86 -4.76 10.92
CA GLU A 24 6.11 -4.88 11.63
C GLU A 24 7.27 -4.20 10.90
N MET A 25 7.33 -4.37 9.59
CA MET A 25 8.37 -3.77 8.75
C MET A 25 8.30 -2.24 8.71
N THR A 26 7.10 -1.70 8.77
CA THR A 26 6.87 -0.27 8.51
C THR A 26 6.57 0.55 9.77
N GLY A 27 6.13 -0.10 10.83
CA GLY A 27 5.64 0.61 12.02
C GLY A 27 4.24 1.17 11.83
N ILE A 28 3.58 0.86 10.72
CA ILE A 28 2.22 1.31 10.45
C ILE A 28 1.24 0.37 11.13
N PRO A 29 0.23 0.89 11.86
CA PRO A 29 -0.77 0.04 12.50
C PRO A 29 -1.45 -0.89 11.49
N GLN A 30 -1.63 -2.14 11.85
CA GLN A 30 -2.23 -3.13 10.97
C GLN A 30 -3.60 -2.72 10.44
N PRO A 31 -4.50 -2.09 11.25
CA PRO A 31 -5.77 -1.61 10.72
C PRO A 31 -5.63 -0.61 9.56
N SER A 32 -4.59 0.22 9.60
CA SER A 32 -4.34 1.18 8.51
C SER A 32 -3.95 0.46 7.22
N ILE A 33 -3.16 -0.60 7.34
CA ILE A 33 -2.78 -1.43 6.19
C ILE A 33 -4.02 -2.14 5.64
N SER A 34 -4.82 -2.70 6.54
CA SER A 34 -6.05 -3.41 6.16
C SER A 34 -7.03 -2.53 5.40
N ARG A 35 -7.09 -1.23 5.73
CA ARG A 35 -8.01 -0.30 5.10
C ARG A 35 -7.43 0.49 3.93
N PHE A 36 -6.15 0.29 3.64
CA PHE A 36 -5.46 1.08 2.63
C PHE A 36 -6.22 1.14 1.30
N ASP A 37 -6.69 -0.02 0.82
CA ASP A 37 -7.35 -0.09 -0.48
C ASP A 37 -8.77 0.47 -0.49
N ARG A 38 -9.36 0.69 0.69
CA ARG A 38 -10.69 1.27 0.81
C ARG A 38 -10.69 2.76 1.04
N ASN A 39 -9.54 3.31 1.41
CA ASN A 39 -9.43 4.73 1.70
C ASN A 39 -9.13 5.51 0.44
N ILE A 40 -9.74 6.69 0.33
CA ILE A 40 -9.48 7.63 -0.75
C ILE A 40 -8.22 8.45 -0.43
N GLN A 41 -8.01 8.73 0.85
CA GLN A 41 -6.86 9.50 1.32
C GLN A 41 -5.95 8.64 2.18
N HIS A 42 -4.65 8.86 2.04
CA HIS A 42 -3.62 8.14 2.79
C HIS A 42 -2.61 9.14 3.35
N LEU A 43 -2.02 8.80 4.47
CA LEU A 43 -0.93 9.60 5.03
C LEU A 43 0.30 9.43 4.14
N ASP A 44 0.98 10.53 3.84
CA ASP A 44 2.15 10.50 2.97
C ASP A 44 3.19 9.50 3.45
N TRP A 45 3.51 9.52 4.75
CA TRP A 45 4.55 8.63 5.27
C TRP A 45 4.15 7.15 5.17
N HIS A 46 2.84 6.84 5.24
CA HIS A 46 2.36 5.47 5.01
C HIS A 46 2.68 5.03 3.58
N VAL A 47 2.34 5.88 2.61
CA VAL A 47 2.52 5.56 1.20
C VAL A 47 4.00 5.32 0.88
N PHE A 48 4.85 6.24 1.27
CA PHE A 48 6.28 6.13 0.96
C PHE A 48 6.96 5.01 1.74
N THR A 49 6.59 4.82 3.00
CA THR A 49 7.18 3.77 3.83
C THR A 49 6.81 2.38 3.30
N ILE A 50 5.55 2.19 2.91
CA ILE A 50 5.10 0.92 2.34
C ILE A 50 5.84 0.64 1.03
N ALA A 51 5.95 1.63 0.16
CA ALA A 51 6.64 1.46 -1.11
C ALA A 51 8.10 1.04 -0.89
N LYS A 52 8.78 1.67 0.04
CA LYS A 52 10.17 1.33 0.36
C LYS A 52 10.28 -0.07 0.96
N ALA A 53 9.37 -0.43 1.86
CA ALA A 53 9.37 -1.76 2.47
C ALA A 53 9.17 -2.87 1.44
N LEU A 54 8.30 -2.62 0.47
CA LEU A 54 8.00 -3.59 -0.58
C LEU A 54 8.96 -3.47 -1.78
N LYS A 55 9.88 -2.51 -1.74
CA LYS A 55 10.87 -2.28 -2.79
C LYS A 55 10.23 -2.01 -4.15
N VAL A 56 9.20 -1.19 -4.13
CA VAL A 56 8.50 -0.75 -5.35
C VAL A 56 8.42 0.76 -5.36
N SER A 57 7.98 1.34 -6.48
CA SER A 57 7.72 2.76 -6.54
C SER A 57 6.38 3.06 -5.88
N VAL A 58 6.17 4.32 -5.47
CA VAL A 58 4.89 4.74 -4.91
C VAL A 58 3.77 4.48 -5.92
N GLU A 59 4.04 4.73 -7.20
CA GLU A 59 3.07 4.52 -8.27
C GLU A 59 2.60 3.06 -8.33
N ASP A 60 3.48 2.11 -8.00
CA ASP A 60 3.14 0.68 -8.03
C ASP A 60 2.10 0.29 -6.99
N LEU A 61 1.87 1.12 -5.98
CA LEU A 61 0.85 0.86 -4.97
C LEU A 61 -0.56 1.11 -5.49
N PHE A 62 -0.67 1.66 -6.68
CA PHE A 62 -1.95 2.06 -7.26
C PHE A 62 -2.12 1.49 -8.65
N GLU A 63 -3.37 1.30 -9.03
CA GLU A 63 -3.75 1.01 -10.40
C GLU A 63 -4.16 2.35 -11.02
N ILE A 64 -3.49 2.71 -12.10
CA ILE A 64 -3.70 4.00 -12.75
C ILE A 64 -4.29 3.77 -14.12
N GLU A 65 -5.41 4.43 -14.40
CA GLU A 65 -6.15 4.28 -15.64
C GLU A 65 -6.47 5.65 -16.21
N GLU A 66 -6.16 5.85 -17.46
CA GLU A 66 -6.47 7.10 -18.16
C GLU A 66 -7.76 6.99 -19.01
#